data_2aaef440c53658c22af5969f50c21eae
#
_entry.id   2aaef440c53658c22af5969f50c21eae
#
_cell.length_a   1.000
_cell.length_b   1.000
_cell.length_c   1.000
_cell.angle_alpha   90.00
_cell.angle_beta   90.00
_cell.angle_gamma   90.00
#
_symmetry.space_group_name_H-M   'P 1'
#
loop_
_entity.id
_entity.type
_entity.pdbx_description
1 polymer ?
#
loop_
_entity_poly.entity_id
_entity_poly.type
_entity_poly.pdbx_seq_one_letter_code
_entity_poly.pdbx_strand_id
1 'polypeptide(L)'
;MTMVMDDVVAREARHVLQTYRRQPVTFVRGEGVRLYDSDGREYLDLLSGIGVAALGHSHPALARAVAEQASTLIHTSNLLYHPLQGEVAERLATLSGLPRAFFCNSGTEAVEACLKFARRYWYTRDEPRSEFVALDAAADSLSPSRATLITSLHEANR
;
A
#
# COMPACT_ATOMS: atom_id res chain seq x y z
N MET A 1 -5.93 -23.62 -19.55
CA MET A 1 -4.53 -24.07 -19.34
C MET A 1 -4.33 -24.16 -17.84
N THR A 2 -4.32 -25.39 -17.31
CA THR A 2 -4.16 -25.63 -15.88
C THR A 2 -2.71 -25.29 -15.50
N MET A 3 -2.51 -24.25 -14.72
CA MET A 3 -1.17 -23.93 -14.18
C MET A 3 -0.85 -24.95 -13.10
N VAL A 4 0.16 -25.79 -13.35
CA VAL A 4 0.67 -26.74 -12.37
C VAL A 4 1.53 -25.98 -11.35
N MET A 5 1.40 -26.30 -10.07
CA MET A 5 2.12 -25.63 -8.97
C MET A 5 3.64 -25.56 -9.23
N ASP A 6 4.23 -26.64 -9.72
CA ASP A 6 5.67 -26.72 -10.00
C ASP A 6 6.14 -25.69 -11.03
N ASP A 7 5.34 -25.39 -12.05
CA ASP A 7 5.66 -24.39 -13.07
C ASP A 7 5.64 -22.95 -12.49
N VAL A 8 4.73 -22.66 -11.57
CA VAL A 8 4.66 -21.35 -10.92
C VAL A 8 5.84 -21.14 -10.00
N VAL A 9 6.13 -22.11 -9.15
CA VAL A 9 7.27 -22.09 -8.20
C VAL A 9 8.59 -21.97 -8.95
N ALA A 10 8.80 -22.78 -9.99
CA ALA A 10 10.01 -22.75 -10.80
C ALA A 10 10.19 -21.41 -11.55
N ARG A 11 9.11 -20.81 -12.02
CA ARG A 11 9.15 -19.49 -12.67
C ARG A 11 9.50 -18.39 -11.68
N GLU A 12 8.87 -18.38 -10.51
CA GLU A 12 9.18 -17.42 -9.45
C GLU A 12 10.61 -17.57 -8.93
N ALA A 13 11.09 -18.80 -8.74
CA ALA A 13 12.46 -19.03 -8.31
C ALA A 13 13.51 -18.46 -9.29
N ARG A 14 13.20 -18.43 -10.59
CA ARG A 14 14.11 -17.89 -11.62
C ARG A 14 14.03 -16.38 -11.79
N HIS A 15 12.86 -15.76 -11.57
CA HIS A 15 12.61 -14.38 -11.99
C HIS A 15 12.20 -13.41 -10.88
N VAL A 16 11.87 -13.92 -9.69
CA VAL A 16 11.50 -13.10 -8.51
C VAL A 16 12.58 -13.23 -7.44
N LEU A 17 13.02 -12.09 -6.91
CA LEU A 17 13.99 -12.08 -5.81
C LEU A 17 13.40 -12.79 -4.59
N GLN A 18 14.13 -13.76 -4.04
CA GLN A 18 13.67 -14.62 -2.95
C GLN A 18 13.82 -13.93 -1.58
N THR A 19 13.04 -12.90 -1.32
CA THR A 19 13.05 -12.13 -0.07
C THR A 19 12.15 -12.73 1.02
N TYR A 20 11.24 -13.64 0.65
CA TYR A 20 10.31 -14.29 1.57
C TYR A 20 10.39 -15.82 1.47
N ARG A 21 10.22 -16.48 2.61
CA ARG A 21 10.00 -17.93 2.64
C ARG A 21 8.52 -18.22 2.39
N ARG A 22 8.17 -18.58 1.16
CA ARG A 22 6.79 -18.86 0.78
C ARG A 22 6.36 -20.27 1.18
N GLN A 23 5.07 -20.43 1.47
CA GLN A 23 4.46 -21.75 1.63
C GLN A 23 4.24 -22.39 0.26
N PRO A 24 4.36 -23.73 0.14
CA PRO A 24 4.22 -24.44 -1.14
C PRO A 24 2.75 -24.62 -1.54
N VAL A 25 2.02 -23.52 -1.68
CA VAL A 25 0.61 -23.49 -2.11
C VAL A 25 0.45 -22.39 -3.16
N THR A 26 -0.20 -22.71 -4.27
CA THR A 26 -0.54 -21.74 -5.31
C THR A 26 -2.05 -21.53 -5.35
N PHE A 27 -2.51 -20.38 -4.88
CA PHE A 27 -3.92 -20.01 -4.99
C PHE A 27 -4.22 -19.45 -6.38
N VAL A 28 -5.30 -19.92 -6.99
CA VAL A 28 -5.72 -19.54 -8.34
C VAL A 28 -7.08 -18.85 -8.39
N ARG A 29 -7.85 -18.94 -7.32
CA ARG A 29 -9.18 -18.32 -7.19
C ARG A 29 -9.48 -17.95 -5.73
N GLY A 30 -10.22 -16.87 -5.53
CA GLY A 30 -10.77 -16.49 -4.22
C GLY A 30 -12.22 -16.03 -4.37
N GLU A 31 -13.05 -16.29 -3.36
CA GLU A 31 -14.45 -15.88 -3.29
C GLU A 31 -14.85 -15.63 -1.82
N GLY A 32 -15.21 -14.39 -1.52
CA GLY A 32 -15.49 -13.99 -0.13
C GLY A 32 -14.28 -14.29 0.77
N VAL A 33 -14.46 -15.16 1.75
CA VAL A 33 -13.42 -15.59 2.70
C VAL A 33 -12.75 -16.92 2.31
N ARG A 34 -12.94 -17.37 1.09
CA ARG A 34 -12.44 -18.67 0.63
C ARG A 34 -11.40 -18.51 -0.46
N LEU A 35 -10.34 -19.31 -0.38
CA LEU A 35 -9.29 -19.45 -1.39
C LEU A 35 -9.30 -20.87 -1.96
N TYR A 36 -8.91 -21.00 -3.20
CA TYR A 36 -8.82 -22.29 -3.89
C TYR A 36 -7.45 -22.41 -4.54
N ASP A 37 -6.78 -23.52 -4.26
CA ASP A 37 -5.46 -23.79 -4.84
C ASP A 37 -5.56 -24.37 -6.28
N SER A 38 -4.40 -24.61 -6.88
CA SER A 38 -4.29 -25.18 -8.22
C SER A 38 -4.86 -26.61 -8.33
N ASP A 39 -4.98 -27.32 -7.20
CA ASP A 39 -5.54 -28.67 -7.13
C ASP A 39 -7.05 -28.66 -6.85
N GLY A 40 -7.63 -27.47 -6.65
CA GLY A 40 -9.04 -27.26 -6.35
C GLY A 40 -9.40 -27.43 -4.88
N ARG A 41 -8.43 -27.54 -3.98
CA ARG A 41 -8.69 -27.59 -2.55
C ARG A 41 -9.13 -26.22 -2.05
N GLU A 42 -10.10 -26.25 -1.14
CA GLU A 42 -10.65 -25.05 -0.52
C GLU A 42 -9.94 -24.76 0.82
N TYR A 43 -9.68 -23.47 1.05
CA TYR A 43 -9.08 -22.95 2.27
C TYR A 43 -9.90 -21.77 2.79
N LEU A 44 -10.00 -21.67 4.12
CA LEU A 44 -10.56 -20.48 4.78
C LEU A 44 -9.42 -19.43 4.91
N ASP A 45 -9.62 -18.27 4.34
CA ASP A 45 -8.65 -17.17 4.43
C ASP A 45 -8.87 -16.36 5.72
N LEU A 46 -8.03 -16.62 6.71
CA LEU A 46 -7.98 -15.87 7.97
C LEU A 46 -6.91 -14.75 7.94
N LEU A 47 -6.18 -14.63 6.85
CA LEU A 47 -5.09 -13.66 6.69
C LEU A 47 -5.51 -12.44 5.87
N SER A 48 -6.44 -12.61 4.94
CA SER A 48 -6.93 -11.58 3.99
C SER A 48 -5.83 -10.77 3.30
N GLY A 49 -4.72 -11.44 2.93
CA GLY A 49 -3.56 -10.76 2.33
C GLY A 49 -2.91 -9.75 3.27
N ILE A 50 -2.90 -10.02 4.58
CA ILE A 50 -2.47 -9.10 5.66
C ILE A 50 -3.34 -7.83 5.66
N GLY A 51 -4.68 -8.04 5.67
CA GLY A 51 -5.69 -6.98 5.74
C GLY A 51 -6.04 -6.28 4.42
N VAL A 52 -5.41 -6.65 3.32
CA VAL A 52 -5.65 -6.02 1.99
C VAL A 52 -7.02 -6.40 1.43
N ALA A 53 -7.42 -7.66 1.56
CA ALA A 53 -8.69 -8.18 1.06
C ALA A 53 -9.82 -8.06 2.11
N ALA A 54 -9.95 -6.92 2.80
CA ALA A 54 -10.91 -6.72 3.89
C ALA A 54 -12.38 -6.88 3.48
N LEU A 55 -12.72 -6.67 2.20
CA LEU A 55 -14.06 -6.91 1.64
C LEU A 55 -14.27 -8.36 1.17
N GLY A 56 -13.26 -9.21 1.33
CA GLY A 56 -13.23 -10.55 0.75
C GLY A 56 -12.76 -10.56 -0.70
N HIS A 57 -12.43 -11.77 -1.17
CA HIS A 57 -11.99 -11.99 -2.55
C HIS A 57 -13.13 -11.84 -3.54
N SER A 58 -12.84 -11.30 -4.72
CA SER A 58 -13.78 -11.16 -5.84
C SER A 58 -15.08 -10.42 -5.49
N HIS A 59 -15.01 -9.42 -4.59
CA HIS A 59 -16.17 -8.64 -4.18
C HIS A 59 -16.84 -7.95 -5.41
N PRO A 60 -18.12 -8.26 -5.73
CA PRO A 60 -18.68 -7.89 -7.03
C PRO A 60 -18.85 -6.38 -7.22
N ALA A 61 -19.15 -5.63 -6.17
CA ALA A 61 -19.27 -4.18 -6.27
C ALA A 61 -17.90 -3.52 -6.49
N LEU A 62 -16.83 -4.01 -5.83
CA LEU A 62 -15.48 -3.52 -6.04
C LEU A 62 -15.01 -3.81 -7.46
N ALA A 63 -15.21 -5.05 -7.95
CA ALA A 63 -14.82 -5.44 -9.29
C ALA A 63 -15.51 -4.57 -10.37
N ARG A 64 -16.81 -4.29 -10.22
CA ARG A 64 -17.54 -3.38 -11.13
C ARG A 64 -16.99 -1.96 -11.08
N ALA A 65 -16.83 -1.38 -9.88
CA ALA A 65 -16.36 -0.01 -9.74
C ALA A 65 -14.96 0.19 -10.35
N VAL A 66 -14.06 -0.79 -10.17
CA VAL A 66 -12.72 -0.75 -10.77
C VAL A 66 -12.81 -0.87 -12.31
N ALA A 67 -13.62 -1.78 -12.84
CA ALA A 67 -13.79 -1.96 -14.29
C ALA A 67 -14.40 -0.72 -14.95
N GLU A 68 -15.43 -0.13 -14.36
CA GLU A 68 -16.09 1.09 -14.85
C GLU A 68 -15.12 2.27 -14.84
N GLN A 69 -14.40 2.49 -13.72
CA GLN A 69 -13.46 3.60 -13.63
C GLN A 69 -12.25 3.42 -14.55
N ALA A 70 -11.71 2.20 -14.68
CA ALA A 70 -10.62 1.91 -15.60
C ALA A 70 -11.00 2.13 -17.08
N SER A 71 -12.26 1.91 -17.41
CA SER A 71 -12.80 2.16 -18.76
C SER A 71 -13.10 3.64 -19.03
N THR A 72 -13.22 4.45 -17.98
CA THR A 72 -13.58 5.87 -18.07
C THR A 72 -12.35 6.77 -18.01
N LEU A 73 -11.55 6.65 -16.97
CA LEU A 73 -10.39 7.50 -16.73
C LEU A 73 -9.50 6.88 -15.66
N ILE A 74 -8.24 6.57 -15.99
CA ILE A 74 -7.30 5.97 -15.06
C ILE A 74 -6.53 7.03 -14.28
N HIS A 75 -5.89 8.00 -14.98
CA HIS A 75 -5.01 8.97 -14.35
C HIS A 75 -4.81 10.21 -15.22
N THR A 76 -4.73 11.39 -14.59
CA THR A 76 -4.55 12.68 -15.28
C THR A 76 -3.36 13.51 -14.75
N SER A 77 -2.51 12.93 -13.92
CA SER A 77 -1.49 13.67 -13.14
C SER A 77 -2.08 14.59 -12.05
N ASN A 78 -1.29 14.87 -11.02
CA ASN A 78 -1.65 15.83 -9.97
C ASN A 78 -1.67 17.31 -10.44
N LEU A 79 -1.31 17.55 -11.69
CA LEU A 79 -1.42 18.89 -12.31
C LEU A 79 -2.85 19.22 -12.74
N LEU A 80 -3.73 18.22 -12.79
CA LEU A 80 -5.12 18.37 -13.24
C LEU A 80 -6.07 17.81 -12.16
N TYR A 81 -7.28 18.32 -12.16
CA TYR A 81 -8.29 17.84 -11.21
C TYR A 81 -8.90 16.51 -11.67
N HIS A 82 -9.16 15.64 -10.68
CA HIS A 82 -9.91 14.41 -10.87
C HIS A 82 -11.13 14.39 -9.94
N PRO A 83 -12.35 14.14 -10.43
CA PRO A 83 -13.56 14.22 -9.62
C PRO A 83 -13.53 13.38 -8.34
N LEU A 84 -13.12 12.12 -8.46
CA LEU A 84 -13.12 11.17 -7.33
C LEU A 84 -12.12 11.52 -6.24
N GLN A 85 -11.01 12.19 -6.55
CA GLN A 85 -9.99 12.54 -5.56
C GLN A 85 -10.55 13.46 -4.47
N GLY A 86 -11.30 14.48 -4.87
CA GLY A 86 -11.95 15.42 -3.94
C GLY A 86 -13.02 14.72 -3.09
N GLU A 87 -13.84 13.88 -3.71
CA GLU A 87 -14.90 13.13 -3.02
C GLU A 87 -14.33 12.17 -1.96
N VAL A 88 -13.27 11.44 -2.29
CA VAL A 88 -12.58 10.55 -1.34
C VAL A 88 -11.94 11.36 -0.21
N ALA A 89 -11.30 12.50 -0.52
CA ALA A 89 -10.71 13.37 0.49
C ALA A 89 -11.76 13.92 1.48
N GLU A 90 -12.92 14.31 1.01
CA GLU A 90 -14.03 14.78 1.84
C GLU A 90 -14.53 13.69 2.80
N ARG A 91 -14.72 12.46 2.29
CA ARG A 91 -15.11 11.31 3.12
C ARG A 91 -14.06 10.99 4.18
N LEU A 92 -12.78 11.01 3.82
CA LEU A 92 -11.69 10.79 4.76
C LEU A 92 -11.61 11.88 5.81
N ALA A 93 -11.81 13.15 5.44
CA ALA A 93 -11.85 14.27 6.37
C ALA A 93 -12.99 14.12 7.40
N THR A 94 -14.18 13.73 6.94
CA THR A 94 -15.34 13.47 7.80
C THR A 94 -15.08 12.33 8.80
N LEU A 95 -14.47 11.23 8.33
CA LEU A 95 -14.20 10.04 9.18
C LEU A 95 -13.06 10.27 10.17
N SER A 96 -12.02 11.00 9.78
CA SER A 96 -10.82 11.19 10.60
C SER A 96 -10.86 12.41 11.50
N GLY A 97 -11.73 13.38 11.22
CA GLY A 97 -11.72 14.70 11.85
C GLY A 97 -10.57 15.60 11.38
N LEU A 98 -9.75 15.17 10.42
CA LEU A 98 -8.65 15.94 9.84
C LEU A 98 -9.10 16.62 8.55
N PRO A 99 -8.84 17.93 8.37
CA PRO A 99 -9.48 18.69 7.29
C PRO A 99 -8.94 18.43 5.88
N ARG A 100 -7.80 17.74 5.75
CA ARG A 100 -7.12 17.51 4.46
C ARG A 100 -6.49 16.13 4.36
N ALA A 101 -6.50 15.56 3.16
CA ALA A 101 -5.83 14.30 2.84
C ALA A 101 -4.71 14.53 1.82
N PHE A 102 -3.66 13.74 1.95
CA PHE A 102 -2.58 13.62 0.96
C PHE A 102 -2.56 12.19 0.45
N PHE A 103 -2.60 12.02 -0.87
CA PHE A 103 -2.59 10.71 -1.52
C PHE A 103 -1.20 10.37 -2.05
N CYS A 104 -0.77 9.15 -1.82
CA CYS A 104 0.51 8.60 -2.27
C CYS A 104 0.36 7.10 -2.58
N ASN A 105 1.41 6.47 -3.11
CA ASN A 105 1.32 5.08 -3.59
C ASN A 105 1.59 4.02 -2.52
N SER A 106 2.18 4.40 -1.39
CA SER A 106 2.57 3.45 -0.34
C SER A 106 2.56 4.05 1.05
N GLY A 107 2.49 3.20 2.08
CA GLY A 107 2.64 3.62 3.48
C GLY A 107 4.01 4.25 3.78
N THR A 108 5.06 3.78 3.14
CA THR A 108 6.41 4.36 3.26
C THR A 108 6.44 5.80 2.75
N GLU A 109 5.86 6.07 1.60
CA GLU A 109 5.72 7.43 1.06
C GLU A 109 4.86 8.33 1.96
N ALA A 110 3.80 7.77 2.56
CA ALA A 110 2.96 8.50 3.51
C ALA A 110 3.75 8.93 4.75
N VAL A 111 4.52 8.04 5.34
CA VAL A 111 5.39 8.36 6.49
C VAL A 111 6.45 9.39 6.12
N GLU A 112 7.11 9.23 4.98
CA GLU A 112 8.10 10.19 4.48
C GLU A 112 7.47 11.58 4.28
N ALA A 113 6.27 11.64 3.70
CA ALA A 113 5.52 12.88 3.53
C ALA A 113 5.19 13.53 4.88
N CYS A 114 4.75 12.76 5.87
CA CYS A 114 4.49 13.27 7.23
C CYS A 114 5.72 13.94 7.84
N LEU A 115 6.89 13.31 7.72
CA LEU A 115 8.14 13.87 8.24
C LEU A 115 8.53 15.17 7.52
N LYS A 116 8.39 15.20 6.18
CA LYS A 116 8.65 16.39 5.37
C LYS A 116 7.69 17.54 5.71
N PHE A 117 6.38 17.22 5.87
CA PHE A 117 5.38 18.23 6.24
C PHE A 117 5.64 18.79 7.65
N ALA A 118 5.97 17.96 8.62
CA ALA A 118 6.31 18.40 9.97
C ALA A 118 7.52 19.35 9.99
N ARG A 119 8.59 18.99 9.26
CA ARG A 119 9.77 19.88 9.13
C ARG A 119 9.42 21.18 8.42
N ARG A 120 8.69 21.12 7.31
CA ARG A 120 8.29 22.31 6.55
C ARG A 120 7.42 23.24 7.40
N TYR A 121 6.52 22.70 8.19
CA TYR A 121 5.66 23.45 9.08
C TYR A 121 6.48 24.31 10.08
N TRP A 122 7.48 23.73 10.74
CA TRP A 122 8.32 24.45 11.69
C TRP A 122 9.29 25.42 11.00
N TYR A 123 9.83 25.03 9.85
CA TYR A 123 10.68 25.90 9.06
C TYR A 123 9.97 27.19 8.64
N THR A 124 8.70 27.11 8.23
CA THR A 124 7.93 28.30 7.84
C THR A 124 7.51 29.20 8.99
N ARG A 125 7.81 28.82 10.23
CA ARG A 125 7.58 29.61 11.45
C ARG A 125 8.87 30.19 12.03
N ASP A 126 9.97 30.09 11.30
CA ASP A 126 11.31 30.49 11.78
C ASP A 126 11.75 29.75 13.07
N GLU A 127 11.18 28.58 13.34
CA GLU A 127 11.52 27.71 14.45
C GLU A 127 11.96 26.33 13.91
N PRO A 128 13.15 26.20 13.30
CA PRO A 128 13.56 24.94 12.67
C PRO A 128 13.70 23.83 13.72
N ARG A 129 12.86 22.80 13.61
CA ARG A 129 12.92 21.57 14.41
C ARG A 129 13.25 20.43 13.47
N SER A 130 14.38 19.77 13.70
CA SER A 130 14.90 18.70 12.84
C SER A 130 14.85 17.31 13.48
N GLU A 131 14.60 17.23 14.79
CA GLU A 131 14.59 15.99 15.53
C GLU A 131 13.21 15.33 15.52
N PHE A 132 13.19 13.99 15.43
CA PHE A 132 12.02 13.17 15.55
C PHE A 132 12.24 12.08 16.58
N VAL A 133 11.25 11.81 17.40
CA VAL A 133 11.22 10.67 18.30
C VAL A 133 10.39 9.57 17.68
N ALA A 134 10.96 8.38 17.54
CA ALA A 134 10.27 7.19 17.07
C ALA A 134 10.29 6.11 18.15
N LEU A 135 9.20 5.36 18.26
CA LEU A 135 9.17 4.18 19.12
C LEU A 135 10.00 3.06 18.46
N ASP A 136 10.79 2.35 19.26
CA ASP A 136 11.49 1.16 18.77
C ASP A 136 10.49 0.09 18.36
N ALA A 137 10.78 -0.63 17.28
CA ALA A 137 9.88 -1.60 16.64
C ALA A 137 8.51 -1.06 16.17
N ALA A 138 8.22 0.23 16.23
CA ALA A 138 6.98 0.81 15.67
C ALA A 138 6.95 0.81 14.13
N ALA A 139 7.99 0.33 13.49
CA ALA A 139 8.20 0.52 12.07
C ALA A 139 8.79 -0.69 11.34
N ASP A 140 8.08 -1.82 11.34
CA ASP A 140 8.37 -2.89 10.37
C ASP A 140 8.23 -2.37 8.92
N SER A 141 7.37 -1.40 8.68
CA SER A 141 7.24 -0.69 7.40
C SER A 141 8.35 0.34 7.13
N LEU A 142 9.15 0.71 8.14
CA LEU A 142 10.27 1.65 8.02
C LEU A 142 11.64 0.95 7.98
N SER A 143 11.69 -0.37 8.10
CA SER A 143 12.92 -1.14 8.24
C SER A 143 13.94 -0.93 7.09
N PRO A 144 13.57 -0.86 5.81
CA PRO A 144 14.50 -0.48 4.73
C PRO A 144 14.74 1.03 4.63
N SER A 145 13.77 1.85 5.00
CA SER A 145 13.83 3.31 4.89
C SER A 145 14.50 4.01 6.08
N ARG A 146 14.78 3.28 7.15
CA ARG A 146 15.49 3.83 8.31
C ARG A 146 16.85 4.40 7.94
N ALA A 147 17.62 3.69 7.12
CA ALA A 147 18.89 4.18 6.60
C ALA A 147 18.71 5.35 5.61
N THR A 148 17.75 5.25 4.69
CA THR A 148 17.45 6.29 3.70
C THR A 148 16.87 7.54 4.36
N LEU A 149 16.01 7.39 5.35
CA LEU A 149 15.43 8.51 6.10
C LEU A 149 16.49 9.28 6.89
N ILE A 150 17.38 8.57 7.59
CA ILE A 150 18.49 9.18 8.35
C ILE A 150 19.47 9.85 7.38
N THR A 151 19.77 9.26 6.25
CA THR A 151 20.70 9.81 5.26
C THR A 151 20.12 11.06 4.60
N SER A 152 18.86 11.04 4.17
CA SER A 152 18.20 12.21 3.57
C SER A 152 17.99 13.36 4.58
N LEU A 153 17.81 13.06 5.85
CA LEU A 153 17.76 14.06 6.93
C LEU A 153 19.14 14.71 7.18
N HIS A 154 20.22 13.94 7.02
CA HIS A 154 21.59 14.45 7.20
C HIS A 154 22.04 15.31 6.01
N GLU A 155 21.72 14.92 4.79
CA GLU A 155 22.07 15.69 3.56
C GLU A 155 21.26 16.98 3.42
N ALA A 156 20.03 17.04 3.91
CA ALA A 156 19.22 18.26 3.88
C ALA A 156 19.65 19.33 4.90
N ASN A 157 20.61 19.01 5.75
CA ASN A 157 21.16 19.92 6.76
C ASN A 157 22.53 20.51 6.37
N ARG A 158 23.00 20.26 5.14
CA ARG A 158 24.16 20.91 4.52
C ARG A 158 23.70 21.90 3.46
#